data_dc391b8809204213b91148c163933bd5
#
_entry.id   dc391b8809204213b91148c163933bd5
#
_cell.length_a   1.000
_cell.length_b   1.000
_cell.length_c   1.000
_cell.angle_alpha   90.00
_cell.angle_beta   90.00
_cell.angle_gamma   90.00
#
_symmetry.space_group_name_H-M   'P 1'
#
loop_
_entity.id
_entity.type
_entity.pdbx_description
1 polymer ?
#
loop_
_entity_poly.entity_id
_entity_poly.type
_entity_poly.pdbx_seq_one_letter_code
_entity_poly.pdbx_strand_id
1 'polypeptide(L)' 'MSRINLTLKGVSTPEDLNRVTTALMMVDGVDSVDIGREWAEVEGRATREALIQAVASLKAGYAAQ' A
#
# COMPACT_ATOMS: atom_id res chain seq x y z
N MET A 1 9.63 -5.68 -14.62
CA MET A 1 9.17 -5.54 -13.24
C MET A 1 9.32 -4.12 -12.79
N SER A 2 8.25 -3.54 -12.32
CA SER A 2 8.24 -2.17 -11.84
C SER A 2 8.23 -2.14 -10.33
N ARG A 3 8.90 -1.14 -9.79
CA ARG A 3 8.89 -0.89 -8.35
C ARG A 3 8.26 0.46 -8.12
N ILE A 4 7.25 0.49 -7.27
CA ILE A 4 6.52 1.71 -6.96
C ILE A 4 6.71 2.02 -5.49
N ASN A 5 7.13 3.24 -5.19
CA ASN A 5 7.28 3.71 -3.83
C ASN A 5 6.09 4.60 -3.48
N LEU A 6 5.50 4.36 -2.33
CA LEU A 6 4.37 5.13 -1.84
C LEU A 6 4.73 5.77 -0.51
N THR A 7 4.21 6.96 -0.28
CA THR A 7 4.25 7.61 1.02
C THR A 7 2.92 7.34 1.70
N LEU A 8 2.97 6.81 2.92
CA LEU A 8 1.77 6.43 3.66
C LEU A 8 1.49 7.44 4.77
N LYS A 9 0.22 7.65 5.04
CA LYS A 9 -0.25 8.49 6.14
C LYS A 9 -1.35 7.77 6.90
N GLY A 10 -1.40 8.00 8.21
CA GLY A 10 -2.42 7.40 9.05
C GLY A 10 -2.09 6.01 9.55
N VAL A 11 -0.94 5.49 9.19
CA VAL A 11 -0.49 4.15 9.61
C VAL A 11 0.39 4.31 10.84
N SER A 12 -0.05 3.79 11.97
CA SER A 12 0.67 3.99 13.23
C SER A 12 0.85 2.73 14.06
N THR A 13 0.04 1.72 13.86
CA THR A 13 0.08 0.49 14.66
C THR A 13 0.44 -0.70 13.79
N PRO A 14 0.91 -1.83 14.41
CA PRO A 14 1.13 -3.05 13.63
C PRO A 14 -0.12 -3.54 12.92
N GLU A 15 -1.30 -3.33 13.50
CA GLU A 15 -2.55 -3.69 12.85
C GLU A 15 -2.78 -2.87 11.59
N ASP A 16 -2.47 -1.57 11.64
CA ASP A 16 -2.59 -0.71 10.48
C ASP A 16 -1.66 -1.20 9.37
N LEU A 17 -0.42 -1.54 9.73
CA LEU A 17 0.54 -2.07 8.76
C LEU A 17 0.00 -3.33 8.10
N ASN A 18 -0.56 -4.24 8.89
CA ASN A 18 -1.13 -5.48 8.35
C ASN A 18 -2.28 -5.21 7.40
N ARG A 19 -3.15 -4.28 7.75
CA ARG A 19 -4.30 -3.93 6.90
C ARG A 19 -3.84 -3.36 5.56
N VAL A 20 -2.89 -2.45 5.59
CA VAL A 20 -2.39 -1.84 4.37
C VAL A 20 -1.65 -2.88 3.53
N THR A 21 -0.83 -3.70 4.16
CA THR A 21 -0.10 -4.76 3.46
C THR A 21 -1.07 -5.71 2.76
N THR A 22 -2.09 -6.15 3.48
CA THR A 22 -3.09 -7.07 2.91
C THR A 22 -3.81 -6.43 1.73
N ALA A 23 -4.20 -5.17 1.88
CA ALA A 23 -4.90 -4.47 0.79
C ALA A 23 -4.02 -4.34 -0.45
N LEU A 24 -2.76 -4.01 -0.26
CA LEU A 24 -1.83 -3.89 -1.39
C LEU A 24 -1.58 -5.23 -2.06
N MET A 25 -1.45 -6.29 -1.25
CA MET A 25 -1.24 -7.64 -1.80
C MET A 25 -2.43 -8.14 -2.60
N MET A 26 -3.60 -7.62 -2.36
CA MET A 26 -4.80 -8.01 -3.09
C MET A 26 -5.00 -7.30 -4.42
N VAL A 27 -4.19 -6.29 -4.69
CA VAL A 27 -4.25 -5.60 -5.97
C VAL A 27 -3.68 -6.49 -7.06
N ASP A 28 -4.40 -6.61 -8.17
CA ASP A 28 -3.95 -7.42 -9.30
C ASP A 28 -2.60 -6.91 -9.81
N GLY A 29 -1.69 -7.84 -10.03
CA GLY A 29 -0.38 -7.51 -10.56
C GLY A 29 0.69 -7.24 -9.51
N VAL A 30 0.32 -7.25 -8.23
CA VAL A 30 1.30 -7.07 -7.15
C VAL A 30 2.01 -8.39 -6.88
N ASP A 31 3.33 -8.38 -6.95
CA ASP A 31 4.15 -9.56 -6.67
C ASP A 31 4.67 -9.55 -5.24
N SER A 32 5.10 -8.39 -4.74
CA SER A 32 5.60 -8.29 -3.38
C SER A 32 5.39 -6.89 -2.83
N VAL A 33 5.32 -6.80 -1.50
CA VAL A 33 5.13 -5.54 -0.78
C VAL A 33 6.10 -5.49 0.39
N ASP A 34 6.82 -4.37 0.48
CA ASP A 34 7.61 -4.02 1.65
C ASP A 34 6.99 -2.78 2.25
N ILE A 35 6.80 -2.74 3.55
CA ILE A 35 6.07 -1.65 4.17
C ILE A 35 6.71 -1.22 5.48
N GLY A 36 6.70 0.10 5.69
CA GLY A 36 7.02 0.73 6.96
C GLY A 36 5.88 1.65 7.37
N ARG A 37 6.08 2.43 8.42
CA ARG A 37 5.02 3.30 8.92
C ARG A 37 4.64 4.42 7.96
N GLU A 38 5.60 4.91 7.21
CA GLU A 38 5.38 6.08 6.36
C GLU A 38 5.64 5.79 4.89
N TRP A 39 5.95 4.54 4.55
CA TRP A 39 6.32 4.21 3.19
C TRP A 39 5.89 2.79 2.85
N ALA A 40 5.73 2.54 1.57
CA ALA A 40 5.55 1.21 1.04
C ALA A 40 6.28 1.10 -0.28
N GLU A 41 6.85 -0.07 -0.54
CA GLU A 41 7.49 -0.37 -1.79
C GLU A 41 6.82 -1.60 -2.37
N VAL A 42 6.29 -1.47 -3.57
CA VAL A 42 5.51 -2.52 -4.22
C VAL A 42 6.18 -2.90 -5.53
N GLU A 43 6.40 -4.19 -5.72
CA GLU A 43 6.92 -4.70 -6.99
C GLU A 43 5.81 -5.42 -7.72
N GLY A 44 5.79 -5.26 -9.04
CA GLY A 44 4.84 -5.93 -9.89
C GLY A 44 4.36 -5.04 -11.01
N ARG A 45 3.22 -5.38 -11.57
CA ARG A 45 2.62 -4.66 -12.70
C ARG A 45 1.48 -3.73 -12.31
N ALA A 46 1.17 -3.65 -11.03
CA ALA A 46 0.09 -2.77 -10.57
C ALA A 46 0.45 -1.31 -10.82
N THR A 47 -0.57 -0.48 -11.01
CA THR A 47 -0.36 0.94 -11.20
C THR A 47 -0.36 1.65 -9.86
N ARG A 48 0.30 2.82 -9.83
CA ARG A 48 0.30 3.65 -8.63
C ARG A 48 -1.13 4.01 -8.20
N GLU A 49 -1.98 4.34 -9.15
CA GLU A 49 -3.37 4.71 -8.85
C GLU A 49 -4.13 3.57 -8.19
N ALA A 50 -3.96 2.36 -8.68
CA ALA A 50 -4.63 1.19 -8.10
C ALA A 50 -4.19 0.98 -6.66
N LEU A 51 -2.89 1.15 -6.39
CA LEU A 51 -2.34 1.00 -5.04
C LEU A 51 -2.86 2.09 -4.11
N ILE A 52 -2.89 3.34 -4.57
CA ILE A 52 -3.39 4.45 -3.78
C ILE A 52 -4.86 4.23 -3.43
N GLN A 53 -5.66 3.78 -4.39
CA GLN A 53 -7.07 3.51 -4.14
C GLN A 53 -7.28 2.35 -3.19
N ALA A 54 -6.45 1.33 -3.26
CA ALA A 54 -6.54 0.20 -2.35
C ALA A 54 -6.35 0.67 -0.89
N VAL A 55 -5.39 1.55 -0.66
CA VAL A 55 -5.18 2.11 0.68
C VAL A 55 -6.34 3.01 1.09
N ALA A 56 -6.78 3.88 0.19
CA ALA A 56 -7.85 4.84 0.49
C ALA A 56 -9.18 4.17 0.81
N SER A 57 -9.42 2.99 0.24
CA SER A 57 -10.68 2.28 0.45
C SER A 57 -10.74 1.48 1.75
N LEU A 58 -9.63 1.39 2.48
CA LEU A 58 -9.60 0.64 3.73
C LEU A 58 -10.38 1.33 4.84
N LYS A 59 -10.03 2.59 5.10
CA LYS A 59 -10.61 3.33 6.20
C LYS A 59 -10.30 4.81 6.07
N ALA A 60 -11.17 5.62 6.62
CA ALA A 60 -10.88 7.05 6.78
C ALA A 60 -9.61 7.21 7.63
N GLY A 61 -8.71 8.05 7.21
CA GLY A 61 -7.46 8.30 7.91
C GLY A 61 -6.24 7.68 7.26
N TYR A 62 -6.40 6.66 6.44
CA TYR A 62 -5.29 6.14 5.66
C TYR A 62 -5.19 6.86 4.33
N ALA A 63 -3.98 7.17 3.92
CA ALA A 63 -3.71 7.78 2.63
C ALA A 63 -2.37 7.30 2.09
N ALA A 64 -2.27 7.26 0.77
CA ALA A 64 -1.02 6.95 0.08
C ALA A 64 -0.82 7.94 -1.05
N GLN A 65 0.46 8.25 -1.32
CA GLN A 65 0.83 9.14 -2.40
C GLN A 65 1.95 8.56 -3.23
#